data_727d9879f7ab4f8d55f24df7ff3a6349
#
_entry.id   727d9879f7ab4f8d55f24df7ff3a6349
#
_cell.length_a   1.000
_cell.length_b   1.000
_cell.length_c   1.000
_cell.angle_alpha   90.00
_cell.angle_beta   90.00
_cell.angle_gamma   90.00
#
_symmetry.space_group_name_H-M   'P 1'
#
loop_
_entity.id
_entity.type
_entity.pdbx_description
1 polymer ?
#
loop_
_entity_poly.entity_id
_entity_poly.type
_entity_poly.pdbx_seq_one_letter_code
_entity_poly.pdbx_strand_id
1 'polypeptide(L)'
;MATGTMTENMVSKEKCSEVSREIEAAIMDIFAKHDLKVTKRASKYGDSYEFKIVAEALMISEDGINLASPDVVYYNRFGYTTWLGTSLESRVELTAPIGTKFESNGKTFAFAGVRSRGKNKILAVEQESKKTFIFADAMISRINAKAS
;
A
#
# COMPACT_ATOMS: atom_id res chain seq x y z
N MET A 1 -4.77 17.16 -49.35
CA MET A 1 -6.02 17.40 -49.01
C MET A 1 -6.35 17.28 -47.53
N ALA A 2 -6.74 18.30 -47.02
CA ALA A 2 -6.87 18.31 -45.60
C ALA A 2 -8.27 17.92 -45.21
N THR A 3 -8.48 16.69 -45.20
CA THR A 3 -9.68 16.23 -44.61
C THR A 3 -9.57 16.13 -43.11
N GLY A 4 -8.41 16.47 -42.59
CA GLY A 4 -8.22 16.44 -41.18
C GLY A 4 -9.21 17.35 -40.48
N THR A 5 -10.19 16.77 -39.87
CA THR A 5 -11.04 17.49 -38.95
C THR A 5 -10.33 17.54 -37.60
N MET A 6 -10.76 18.43 -36.74
CA MET A 6 -10.21 18.45 -35.39
C MET A 6 -10.35 17.10 -34.69
N THR A 7 -11.39 16.34 -35.05
CA THR A 7 -11.64 15.00 -34.51
C THR A 7 -10.54 14.01 -34.89
N GLU A 8 -9.99 14.13 -36.08
CA GLU A 8 -8.90 13.26 -36.54
C GLU A 8 -7.59 13.53 -35.82
N ASN A 9 -7.40 14.77 -35.34
CA ASN A 9 -6.21 15.19 -34.64
C ASN A 9 -6.32 15.03 -33.12
N MET A 10 -7.47 14.58 -32.63
CA MET A 10 -7.70 14.39 -31.20
C MET A 10 -7.59 12.92 -30.82
N VAL A 11 -7.13 12.68 -29.61
CA VAL A 11 -7.10 11.33 -29.06
C VAL A 11 -8.44 11.02 -28.44
N SER A 12 -9.21 10.13 -29.09
CA SER A 12 -10.50 9.71 -28.60
C SER A 12 -10.38 8.85 -27.32
N LYS A 13 -11.48 8.69 -26.62
CA LYS A 13 -11.54 7.85 -25.44
C LYS A 13 -11.18 6.39 -25.76
N GLU A 14 -11.70 5.89 -26.87
CA GLU A 14 -11.46 4.53 -27.34
C GLU A 14 -9.99 4.32 -27.67
N LYS A 15 -9.40 5.25 -28.39
CA LYS A 15 -7.98 5.20 -28.76
C LYS A 15 -7.10 5.30 -27.52
N CYS A 16 -7.45 6.16 -26.59
CA CYS A 16 -6.77 6.29 -25.32
C CYS A 16 -6.77 4.96 -24.55
N SER A 17 -7.92 4.30 -24.49
CA SER A 17 -8.06 3.00 -23.80
C SER A 17 -7.21 1.91 -24.45
N GLU A 18 -7.15 1.88 -25.78
CA GLU A 18 -6.33 0.94 -26.52
C GLU A 18 -4.84 1.15 -26.25
N VAL A 19 -4.40 2.40 -26.37
CA VAL A 19 -2.99 2.76 -26.14
C VAL A 19 -2.61 2.48 -24.69
N SER A 20 -3.45 2.82 -23.73
CA SER A 20 -3.20 2.55 -22.31
C SER A 20 -3.03 1.06 -22.04
N ARG A 21 -3.86 0.22 -22.65
CA ARG A 21 -3.77 -1.24 -22.50
C ARG A 21 -2.46 -1.78 -23.08
N GLU A 22 -2.07 -1.31 -24.24
CA GLU A 22 -0.83 -1.73 -24.89
C GLU A 22 0.40 -1.31 -24.09
N ILE A 23 0.43 -0.08 -23.61
CA ILE A 23 1.52 0.43 -22.77
C ILE A 23 1.60 -0.38 -21.48
N GLU A 24 0.48 -0.58 -20.82
CA GLU A 24 0.43 -1.33 -19.57
C GLU A 24 0.96 -2.76 -19.76
N ALA A 25 0.51 -3.46 -20.79
CA ALA A 25 0.98 -4.80 -21.07
C ALA A 25 2.49 -4.84 -21.36
N ALA A 26 3.01 -3.85 -22.08
CA ALA A 26 4.42 -3.78 -22.43
C ALA A 26 5.34 -3.53 -21.23
N ILE A 27 4.87 -2.75 -20.24
CA ILE A 27 5.72 -2.34 -19.12
C ILE A 27 5.52 -3.16 -17.84
N MET A 28 4.42 -3.91 -17.71
CA MET A 28 4.17 -4.74 -16.52
C MET A 28 5.29 -5.75 -16.30
N ASP A 29 5.75 -6.41 -17.36
CA ASP A 29 6.83 -7.37 -17.27
C ASP A 29 8.14 -6.71 -16.88
N ILE A 30 8.38 -5.49 -17.37
CA ILE A 30 9.60 -4.74 -17.05
C ILE A 30 9.61 -4.39 -15.56
N PHE A 31 8.49 -3.89 -15.04
CA PHE A 31 8.39 -3.55 -13.62
C PHE A 31 8.54 -4.79 -12.73
N ALA A 32 7.94 -5.91 -13.14
CA ALA A 32 8.06 -7.16 -12.38
C ALA A 32 9.51 -7.63 -12.28
N LYS A 33 10.30 -7.47 -13.34
CA LYS A 33 11.73 -7.83 -13.33
C LYS A 33 12.54 -7.00 -12.33
N HIS A 34 12.07 -5.82 -11.99
CA HIS A 34 12.75 -4.92 -11.06
C HIS A 34 12.07 -4.86 -9.70
N ASP A 35 11.23 -5.83 -9.39
CA ASP A 35 10.49 -5.92 -8.12
C ASP A 35 9.64 -4.69 -7.84
N LEU A 36 9.00 -4.19 -8.89
CA LEU A 36 8.07 -3.06 -8.82
C LEU A 36 6.66 -3.51 -9.17
N LYS A 37 5.69 -2.97 -8.46
CA LYS A 37 4.28 -3.23 -8.72
C LYS A 37 3.58 -1.95 -9.12
N VAL A 38 2.79 -1.99 -10.17
CA VAL A 38 1.97 -0.85 -10.58
C VAL A 38 0.82 -0.70 -9.59
N THR A 39 0.76 0.46 -8.94
CA THR A 39 -0.26 0.75 -7.92
C THR A 39 -1.28 1.77 -8.39
N LYS A 40 -0.91 2.62 -9.34
CA LYS A 40 -1.82 3.61 -9.92
C LYS A 40 -1.57 3.76 -11.40
N ARG A 41 -2.63 4.01 -12.13
CA ARG A 41 -2.57 4.36 -13.54
C ARG A 41 -3.68 5.36 -13.84
N ALA A 42 -3.34 6.32 -14.67
CA ALA A 42 -4.29 7.35 -15.10
C ALA A 42 -3.96 7.77 -16.52
N SER A 43 -4.96 8.11 -17.29
CA SER A 43 -4.76 8.62 -18.64
C SER A 43 -5.68 9.78 -18.90
N LYS A 44 -5.23 10.68 -19.77
CA LYS A 44 -6.01 11.81 -20.27
C LYS A 44 -5.97 11.79 -21.77
N TYR A 45 -7.04 12.24 -22.38
CA TYR A 45 -7.16 12.31 -23.83
C TYR A 45 -7.84 13.63 -24.23
N GLY A 46 -7.68 13.97 -25.47
CA GLY A 46 -8.17 15.21 -26.06
C GLY A 46 -7.34 15.52 -27.29
N ASP A 47 -6.75 16.69 -27.34
CA ASP A 47 -5.77 17.04 -28.40
C ASP A 47 -4.40 16.44 -28.13
N SER A 48 -4.17 15.92 -26.92
CA SER A 48 -2.97 15.20 -26.54
C SER A 48 -3.33 13.97 -25.74
N TYR A 49 -2.38 13.05 -25.64
CA TYR A 49 -2.52 11.85 -24.80
C TYR A 49 -1.51 11.87 -23.67
N GLU A 50 -1.98 11.70 -22.47
CA GLU A 50 -1.14 11.57 -21.29
C GLU A 50 -1.43 10.26 -20.57
N PHE A 51 -0.40 9.53 -20.20
CA PHE A 51 -0.52 8.29 -19.46
C PHE A 51 0.46 8.29 -18.32
N LYS A 52 -0.04 8.15 -17.09
CA LYS A 52 0.77 8.14 -15.89
C LYS A 52 0.69 6.78 -15.21
N ILE A 53 1.85 6.22 -14.90
CA ILE A 53 1.95 5.00 -14.11
C ILE A 53 2.75 5.30 -12.86
N VAL A 54 2.27 4.81 -11.73
CA VAL A 54 3.01 4.82 -10.48
C VAL A 54 3.31 3.36 -10.12
N ALA A 55 4.59 3.07 -9.94
CA ALA A 55 5.04 1.76 -9.50
C ALA A 55 5.75 1.88 -8.16
N GLU A 56 5.51 0.94 -7.29
CA GLU A 56 6.11 0.92 -5.96
C GLU A 56 6.97 -0.31 -5.78
N ALA A 57 8.02 -0.16 -4.97
CA ALA A 57 8.91 -1.28 -4.66
C ALA A 57 8.13 -2.40 -3.97
N LEU A 58 8.45 -3.61 -4.31
CA LEU A 58 7.79 -4.79 -3.79
C LEU A 58 8.84 -5.71 -3.15
N MET A 59 8.78 -5.83 -1.82
CA MET A 59 9.63 -6.72 -1.04
C MET A 59 8.75 -7.53 -0.09
N ILE A 60 8.13 -8.58 -0.60
CA ILE A 60 7.19 -9.37 0.19
C ILE A 60 7.93 -10.37 1.06
N SER A 61 7.71 -10.31 2.38
CA SER A 61 8.25 -11.26 3.33
C SER A 61 7.45 -12.57 3.31
N GLU A 62 7.95 -13.60 3.99
CA GLU A 62 7.24 -14.87 4.16
C GLU A 62 5.87 -14.66 4.81
N ASP A 63 5.74 -13.65 5.65
CA ASP A 63 4.48 -13.32 6.33
C ASP A 63 3.49 -12.59 5.43
N GLY A 64 3.86 -12.26 4.20
CA GLY A 64 3.00 -11.53 3.27
C GLY A 64 3.07 -10.02 3.43
N ILE A 65 4.06 -9.50 4.16
CA ILE A 65 4.23 -8.07 4.41
C ILE A 65 5.14 -7.48 3.34
N ASN A 66 4.72 -6.37 2.73
CA ASN A 66 5.60 -5.62 1.84
C ASN A 66 6.53 -4.74 2.67
N LEU A 67 7.76 -5.19 2.87
CA LEU A 67 8.75 -4.49 3.68
C LEU A 67 9.18 -3.15 3.09
N ALA A 68 8.91 -2.92 1.82
CA ALA A 68 9.19 -1.64 1.16
C ALA A 68 8.01 -0.67 1.22
N SER A 69 6.90 -1.04 1.82
CA SER A 69 5.74 -0.14 1.92
C SER A 69 6.05 1.07 2.80
N PRO A 70 5.45 2.22 2.50
CA PRO A 70 5.63 3.42 3.34
C PRO A 70 5.27 3.20 4.81
N ASP A 71 4.26 2.39 5.09
CA ASP A 71 3.80 2.12 6.46
C ASP A 71 4.83 1.35 7.27
N VAL A 72 5.51 0.40 6.65
CA VAL A 72 6.59 -0.35 7.29
C VAL A 72 7.83 0.53 7.47
N VAL A 73 8.22 1.22 6.42
CA VAL A 73 9.43 2.09 6.43
C VAL A 73 9.27 3.20 7.48
N TYR A 74 8.12 3.83 7.52
CA TYR A 74 7.84 4.89 8.48
C TYR A 74 7.91 4.36 9.92
N TYR A 75 7.24 3.24 10.18
CA TYR A 75 7.25 2.63 11.51
C TYR A 75 8.66 2.26 11.96
N ASN A 76 9.45 1.63 11.10
CA ASN A 76 10.82 1.25 11.42
C ASN A 76 11.71 2.45 11.74
N ARG A 77 11.41 3.59 11.15
CA ARG A 77 12.20 4.81 11.35
C ARG A 77 11.75 5.61 12.57
N PHE A 78 10.44 5.72 12.79
CA PHE A 78 9.88 6.64 13.79
C PHE A 78 9.14 5.95 14.94
N GLY A 79 8.77 4.68 14.77
CA GLY A 79 7.92 4.01 15.75
C GLY A 79 6.50 4.56 15.76
N TYR A 80 5.77 4.25 16.83
CA TYR A 80 4.41 4.75 17.00
C TYR A 80 4.08 4.88 18.46
N THR A 81 3.63 6.07 18.86
CA THR A 81 3.20 6.37 20.22
C THR A 81 1.81 7.00 20.16
N THR A 82 0.94 6.60 21.07
CA THR A 82 -0.42 7.13 21.16
C THR A 82 -0.88 7.16 22.61
N TRP A 83 -2.06 7.72 22.84
CA TRP A 83 -2.68 7.75 24.15
C TRP A 83 -3.99 6.97 24.08
N LEU A 84 -4.16 6.02 25.01
CA LEU A 84 -5.41 5.26 25.13
C LEU A 84 -6.42 5.95 26.05
N GLY A 85 -6.02 7.05 26.66
CA GLY A 85 -6.87 7.88 27.52
C GLY A 85 -6.40 9.30 27.55
N THR A 86 -6.89 10.09 28.50
CA THR A 86 -6.59 11.53 28.59
C THR A 86 -5.44 11.86 29.54
N SER A 87 -4.96 10.91 30.33
CA SER A 87 -3.85 11.13 31.26
C SER A 87 -2.49 10.81 30.60
N LEU A 88 -1.41 11.36 31.18
CA LEU A 88 -0.06 11.03 30.72
C LEU A 88 0.26 9.54 30.90
N GLU A 89 -0.34 8.91 31.88
CA GLU A 89 -0.17 7.48 32.15
C GLU A 89 -0.82 6.59 31.08
N SER A 90 -1.71 7.15 30.29
CA SER A 90 -2.35 6.42 29.20
C SER A 90 -1.51 6.38 27.92
N ARG A 91 -0.33 6.99 27.92
CA ARG A 91 0.60 6.93 26.79
C ARG A 91 1.11 5.51 26.59
N VAL A 92 0.99 5.01 25.38
CA VAL A 92 1.50 3.69 24.99
C VAL A 92 2.38 3.82 23.78
N GLU A 93 3.44 3.01 23.76
CA GLU A 93 4.37 2.98 22.66
C GLU A 93 4.38 1.58 22.04
N LEU A 94 4.23 1.54 20.71
CA LEU A 94 4.34 0.30 19.97
C LEU A 94 5.81 0.04 19.68
N THR A 95 6.36 -1.03 20.26
CA THR A 95 7.77 -1.36 20.19
C THR A 95 8.04 -2.66 19.45
N ALA A 96 7.00 -3.43 19.13
CA ALA A 96 7.15 -4.70 18.45
C ALA A 96 7.78 -4.55 17.07
N PRO A 97 8.71 -5.43 16.68
CA PRO A 97 9.25 -5.43 15.32
C PRO A 97 8.19 -5.83 14.28
N ILE A 98 8.38 -5.39 13.06
CA ILE A 98 7.57 -5.84 11.92
C ILE A 98 7.67 -7.37 11.84
N GLY A 99 6.54 -8.01 11.62
CA GLY A 99 6.48 -9.48 11.57
C GLY A 99 6.13 -10.15 12.89
N THR A 100 6.01 -9.38 13.98
CA THR A 100 5.59 -9.94 15.27
C THR A 100 4.22 -10.59 15.12
N LYS A 101 4.12 -11.86 15.51
CA LYS A 101 2.88 -12.63 15.41
C LYS A 101 2.03 -12.45 16.65
N PHE A 102 0.74 -12.25 16.43
CA PHE A 102 -0.24 -12.16 17.52
C PHE A 102 -1.56 -12.76 17.06
N GLU A 103 -2.41 -13.07 18.01
CA GLU A 103 -3.71 -13.66 17.74
C GLU A 103 -4.84 -12.69 18.02
N SER A 104 -5.88 -12.74 17.20
CA SER A 104 -7.10 -11.99 17.38
C SER A 104 -8.25 -12.78 16.76
N ASN A 105 -9.33 -12.97 17.53
CA ASN A 105 -10.52 -13.68 17.08
C ASN A 105 -10.22 -15.08 16.50
N GLY A 106 -9.28 -15.79 17.11
CA GLY A 106 -8.90 -17.14 16.68
C GLY A 106 -8.04 -17.21 15.44
N LYS A 107 -7.55 -16.07 14.95
CA LYS A 107 -6.69 -16.00 13.77
C LYS A 107 -5.33 -15.43 14.14
N THR A 108 -4.32 -15.83 13.39
CA THR A 108 -2.95 -15.34 13.58
C THR A 108 -2.63 -14.25 12.58
N PHE A 109 -2.06 -13.16 13.07
CA PHE A 109 -1.66 -12.00 12.28
C PHE A 109 -0.19 -11.70 12.49
N ALA A 110 0.44 -11.10 11.48
CA ALA A 110 1.79 -10.56 11.61
C ALA A 110 1.72 -9.03 11.52
N PHE A 111 2.31 -8.35 12.49
CA PHE A 111 2.31 -6.89 12.55
C PHE A 111 3.02 -6.31 11.32
N ALA A 112 2.37 -5.39 10.63
CA ALA A 112 2.79 -4.90 9.33
C ALA A 112 2.96 -3.38 9.24
N GLY A 113 3.11 -2.71 10.37
CA GLY A 113 3.35 -1.27 10.39
C GLY A 113 2.15 -0.45 10.82
N VAL A 114 2.25 0.85 10.63
CA VAL A 114 1.23 1.82 11.07
C VAL A 114 0.94 2.77 9.92
N ARG A 115 -0.33 2.90 9.55
CA ARG A 115 -0.72 3.83 8.49
C ARG A 115 -0.83 5.25 9.02
N SER A 116 -0.68 6.23 8.14
CA SER A 116 -0.65 7.65 8.52
C SER A 116 -2.03 8.27 8.74
N ARG A 117 -3.09 7.66 8.25
CA ARG A 117 -4.44 8.21 8.29
C ARG A 117 -5.45 7.24 8.91
N GLY A 118 -6.53 7.81 9.40
CA GLY A 118 -7.65 7.06 9.95
C GLY A 118 -7.60 6.95 11.45
N LYS A 119 -8.70 6.51 12.03
CA LYS A 119 -8.84 6.33 13.48
C LYS A 119 -8.06 5.13 13.97
N ASN A 120 -8.16 4.02 13.24
CA ASN A 120 -7.43 2.80 13.52
C ASN A 120 -6.23 2.76 12.58
N LYS A 121 -5.03 2.64 13.12
CA LYS A 121 -3.80 2.81 12.34
C LYS A 121 -2.91 1.58 12.27
N ILE A 122 -3.12 0.59 13.14
CA ILE A 122 -2.24 -0.58 13.19
C ILE A 122 -2.60 -1.54 12.07
N LEU A 123 -1.60 -1.91 11.28
CA LEU A 123 -1.76 -2.85 10.18
C LEU A 123 -1.20 -4.21 10.55
N ALA A 124 -1.89 -5.26 10.14
CA ALA A 124 -1.40 -6.62 10.30
C ALA A 124 -1.91 -7.50 9.16
N VAL A 125 -1.12 -8.48 8.80
CA VAL A 125 -1.45 -9.43 7.74
C VAL A 125 -1.91 -10.73 8.36
N GLU A 126 -3.13 -11.14 8.03
CA GLU A 126 -3.64 -12.45 8.44
C GLU A 126 -2.82 -13.55 7.77
N GLN A 127 -2.33 -14.49 8.54
CA GLN A 127 -1.39 -15.48 8.02
C GLN A 127 -2.02 -16.53 7.12
N GLU A 128 -3.29 -16.77 7.27
CA GLU A 128 -3.99 -17.74 6.44
C GLU A 128 -4.34 -17.18 5.07
N SER A 129 -4.99 -16.00 5.04
CA SER A 129 -5.46 -15.38 3.79
C SER A 129 -4.44 -14.46 3.14
N LYS A 130 -3.42 -14.03 3.88
CA LYS A 130 -2.43 -13.03 3.47
C LYS A 130 -3.04 -11.67 3.14
N LYS A 131 -4.20 -11.39 3.73
CA LYS A 131 -4.85 -10.08 3.60
C LYS A 131 -4.47 -9.17 4.74
N THR A 132 -4.40 -7.88 4.46
CA THR A 132 -4.08 -6.86 5.45
C THR A 132 -5.35 -6.40 6.17
N PHE A 133 -5.28 -6.35 7.49
CA PHE A 133 -6.36 -5.86 8.36
C PHE A 133 -5.87 -4.67 9.17
N ILE A 134 -6.83 -3.88 9.63
CA ILE A 134 -6.57 -2.66 10.39
C ILE A 134 -7.09 -2.87 11.81
N PHE A 135 -6.23 -2.55 12.79
CA PHE A 135 -6.57 -2.71 14.21
C PHE A 135 -6.50 -1.38 14.96
N ALA A 136 -7.24 -1.31 16.05
CA ALA A 136 -7.24 -0.15 16.93
C ALA A 136 -5.99 -0.12 17.83
N ASP A 137 -5.68 1.05 18.36
CA ASP A 137 -4.52 1.26 19.25
C ASP A 137 -4.56 0.37 20.50
N ALA A 138 -5.74 -0.08 20.92
CA ALA A 138 -5.87 -1.01 22.03
C ALA A 138 -5.11 -2.34 21.83
N MET A 139 -4.76 -2.67 20.61
CA MET A 139 -3.99 -3.87 20.29
C MET A 139 -2.49 -3.74 20.60
N ILE A 140 -1.99 -2.53 20.85
CA ILE A 140 -0.57 -2.29 21.09
C ILE A 140 0.00 -3.17 22.19
N SER A 141 -0.68 -3.23 23.34
CA SER A 141 -0.21 -4.03 24.47
C SER A 141 -0.10 -5.52 24.12
N ARG A 142 -1.08 -6.02 23.36
CA ARG A 142 -1.08 -7.42 22.93
C ARG A 142 0.06 -7.72 21.97
N ILE A 143 0.29 -6.83 21.03
CA ILE A 143 1.37 -6.99 20.05
C ILE A 143 2.72 -6.91 20.73
N ASN A 144 2.92 -5.92 21.60
CA ASN A 144 4.18 -5.77 22.35
C ASN A 144 4.48 -6.99 23.23
N ALA A 145 3.46 -7.55 23.85
CA ALA A 145 3.62 -8.73 24.72
C ALA A 145 4.15 -9.94 23.94
N LYS A 146 3.78 -10.06 22.67
CA LYS A 146 4.24 -11.16 21.82
C LYS A 146 5.66 -10.94 21.29
N ALA A 147 6.16 -9.72 21.32
CA ALA A 147 7.51 -9.38 20.86
C ALA A 147 8.59 -9.65 21.90
N SER A 148 8.21 -9.80 23.16
CA SER A 148 9.17 -10.02 24.26
C SER A 148 9.44 -11.47 24.56
#